data_cf34722fe6f7deae2d0eed9beeb1ae9d
#
_entry.id   cf34722fe6f7deae2d0eed9beeb1ae9d
#
_cell.length_a   1.000
_cell.length_b   1.000
_cell.length_c   1.000
_cell.angle_alpha   90.00
_cell.angle_beta   90.00
_cell.angle_gamma   90.00
#
_symmetry.space_group_name_H-M   'P 1'
#
loop_
_entity.id
_entity.type
_entity.pdbx_description
1 polymer ?
#
loop_
_entity_poly.entity_id
_entity_poly.type
_entity_poly.pdbx_seq_one_letter_code
_entity_poly.pdbx_strand_id
1 'polypeptide(L)'
;DAGGGELKLLAVDGVLPSDETIADGSYPLAGYNYLVLRAGEPEDAPARRLAEFMVSEAGQNCVGSAGFGPLSSGPQADFQREQPNQSVDAVFPAGPGYVVLSWDEAHTTLRASGLERSGTDGRWHELTANECPAPEPGKLSAARLGSGGGTVIFGAVGGEQGDSLTVRLTYGGGQSLTQRVYPGQTFHFLLEGSPALEKLELLQGRQVLDGCTGLS
;
A
#
# COMPACT_ATOMS: atom_id res chain seq x y z
N ASP A 1 -6.46 35.03 31.06
CA ASP A 1 -7.56 34.08 30.85
C ASP A 1 -7.74 33.88 29.34
N ALA A 2 -6.97 33.04 28.72
CA ALA A 2 -7.25 32.55 27.39
C ALA A 2 -8.27 31.42 27.56
N GLY A 3 -9.51 31.68 27.18
CA GLY A 3 -10.61 30.73 27.19
C GLY A 3 -10.23 29.50 26.38
N GLY A 4 -9.89 28.41 27.07
CA GLY A 4 -9.79 27.09 26.48
C GLY A 4 -11.17 26.66 26.02
N GLY A 5 -11.50 26.91 24.75
CA GLY A 5 -12.70 26.34 24.16
C GLY A 5 -12.60 24.83 24.23
N GLU A 6 -13.55 24.18 24.89
CA GLU A 6 -13.70 22.73 24.83
C GLU A 6 -13.88 22.31 23.36
N LEU A 7 -12.89 21.63 22.81
CA LEU A 7 -13.04 21.00 21.50
C LEU A 7 -13.98 19.80 21.67
N LYS A 8 -15.06 19.80 20.92
CA LYS A 8 -16.00 18.68 20.87
C LYS A 8 -15.67 17.81 19.65
N LEU A 9 -15.41 16.54 19.89
CA LEU A 9 -15.31 15.56 18.81
C LEU A 9 -16.68 15.37 18.15
N LEU A 10 -16.72 15.43 16.84
CA LEU A 10 -17.94 15.25 16.06
C LEU A 10 -17.96 13.86 15.44
N ALA A 11 -19.11 13.19 15.59
CA ALA A 11 -19.37 11.97 14.83
C ALA A 11 -19.61 12.32 13.36
N VAL A 12 -19.04 11.51 12.46
CA VAL A 12 -19.32 11.54 11.02
C VAL A 12 -19.99 10.22 10.67
N ASP A 13 -21.16 10.29 10.04
CA ASP A 13 -22.03 9.13 9.75
C ASP A 13 -22.33 8.25 10.98
N GLY A 14 -22.42 8.89 12.15
CA GLY A 14 -22.69 8.21 13.42
C GLY A 14 -21.46 7.61 14.11
N VAL A 15 -20.26 7.68 13.51
CA VAL A 15 -19.02 7.16 14.06
C VAL A 15 -18.23 8.31 14.71
N LEU A 16 -17.83 8.15 15.97
CA LEU A 16 -16.93 9.08 16.66
C LEU A 16 -15.47 8.73 16.34
N PRO A 17 -14.59 9.74 16.20
CA PRO A 17 -13.15 9.48 16.07
C PRO A 17 -12.59 8.92 17.37
N SER A 18 -11.93 7.78 17.28
CA SER A 18 -11.14 7.16 18.33
C SER A 18 -9.96 6.43 17.68
N ASP A 19 -8.94 6.06 18.48
CA ASP A 19 -7.82 5.27 17.95
C ASP A 19 -8.31 3.99 17.27
N GLU A 20 -9.36 3.38 17.80
CA GLU A 20 -9.99 2.17 17.30
C GLU A 20 -10.70 2.42 15.95
N THR A 21 -11.56 3.44 15.88
CA THR A 21 -12.34 3.75 14.67
C THR A 21 -11.49 4.37 13.55
N ILE A 22 -10.36 4.99 13.90
CA ILE A 22 -9.36 5.46 12.94
C ILE A 22 -8.54 4.29 12.42
N ALA A 23 -8.07 3.41 13.31
CA ALA A 23 -7.26 2.25 12.95
C ALA A 23 -8.02 1.22 12.12
N ASP A 24 -9.31 1.03 12.38
CA ASP A 24 -10.15 0.07 11.66
C ASP A 24 -10.80 0.67 10.39
N GLY A 25 -10.58 1.97 10.13
CA GLY A 25 -11.13 2.65 8.97
C GLY A 25 -12.63 2.93 9.03
N SER A 26 -13.29 2.68 10.17
CA SER A 26 -14.73 2.97 10.31
C SER A 26 -15.03 4.47 10.44
N TYR A 27 -14.04 5.27 10.87
CA TYR A 27 -14.18 6.74 10.86
C TYR A 27 -13.88 7.30 9.47
N PRO A 28 -14.86 7.91 8.76
CA PRO A 28 -14.75 8.22 7.33
C PRO A 28 -13.67 9.26 6.98
N LEU A 29 -13.24 10.08 7.94
CA LEU A 29 -12.22 11.12 7.74
C LEU A 29 -10.84 10.70 8.22
N ALA A 30 -10.62 9.41 8.48
CA ALA A 30 -9.29 8.88 8.79
C ALA A 30 -8.38 8.98 7.56
N GLY A 31 -7.11 9.31 7.78
CA GLY A 31 -6.09 9.38 6.73
C GLY A 31 -4.75 8.92 7.26
N TYR A 32 -3.89 8.45 6.36
CA TYR A 32 -2.54 8.00 6.71
C TYR A 32 -1.52 9.13 6.55
N ASN A 33 -0.57 9.20 7.49
CA ASN A 33 0.64 9.98 7.34
C ASN A 33 1.72 9.08 6.77
N TYR A 34 2.34 9.49 5.66
CA TYR A 34 3.36 8.71 4.98
C TYR A 34 4.75 9.31 5.20
N LEU A 35 5.73 8.45 5.48
CA LEU A 35 7.13 8.78 5.36
C LEU A 35 7.59 8.40 3.94
N VAL A 36 8.11 9.38 3.21
CA VAL A 36 8.61 9.17 1.84
C VAL A 36 10.13 9.26 1.87
N LEU A 37 10.79 8.18 1.46
CA LEU A 37 12.23 8.13 1.26
C LEU A 37 12.55 8.22 -0.23
N ARG A 38 13.77 8.67 -0.57
CA ARG A 38 14.25 8.59 -1.95
C ARG A 38 14.45 7.13 -2.32
N ALA A 39 14.15 6.79 -3.57
CA ALA A 39 14.56 5.51 -4.12
C ALA A 39 16.10 5.41 -4.05
N GLY A 40 16.61 4.28 -3.51
CA GLY A 40 18.04 4.08 -3.31
C GLY A 40 18.67 4.87 -2.16
N GLU A 41 17.86 5.39 -1.21
CA GLU A 41 18.41 5.98 0.03
C GLU A 41 19.30 4.94 0.75
N PRO A 42 20.57 5.28 1.09
CA PRO A 42 21.46 4.35 1.79
C PRO A 42 20.87 3.84 3.10
N GLU A 43 21.19 2.59 3.47
CA GLU A 43 20.68 1.98 4.71
C GLU A 43 21.10 2.74 5.98
N ASP A 44 22.28 3.35 5.97
CA ASP A 44 22.81 4.15 7.07
C ASP A 44 22.38 5.62 7.05
N ALA A 45 21.58 6.02 6.05
CA ALA A 45 21.13 7.41 5.94
C ALA A 45 20.25 7.82 7.14
N PRO A 46 20.40 9.05 7.64
CA PRO A 46 19.58 9.57 8.75
C PRO A 46 18.08 9.49 8.48
N ALA A 47 17.66 9.69 7.22
CA ALA A 47 16.27 9.61 6.80
C ALA A 47 15.71 8.19 6.97
N ARG A 48 16.49 7.15 6.60
CA ARG A 48 16.11 5.76 6.79
C ARG A 48 16.03 5.39 8.27
N ARG A 49 17.02 5.79 9.06
CA ARG A 49 17.01 5.60 10.53
C ARG A 49 15.79 6.25 11.20
N LEU A 50 15.39 7.44 10.72
CA LEU A 50 14.18 8.09 11.22
C LEU A 50 12.93 7.28 10.84
N ALA A 51 12.84 6.80 9.61
CA ALA A 51 11.71 5.97 9.17
C ALA A 51 11.62 4.68 10.00
N GLU A 52 12.72 3.98 10.21
CA GLU A 52 12.80 2.79 11.07
C GLU A 52 12.40 3.10 12.53
N PHE A 53 12.88 4.22 13.07
CA PHE A 53 12.46 4.66 14.40
C PHE A 53 10.95 4.92 14.45
N MET A 54 10.39 5.63 13.46
CA MET A 54 8.97 5.98 13.43
C MET A 54 8.05 4.75 13.43
N VAL A 55 8.45 3.64 12.81
CA VAL A 55 7.68 2.38 12.83
C VAL A 55 8.03 1.46 14.00
N SER A 56 9.05 1.77 14.80
CA SER A 56 9.40 1.02 16.00
C SER A 56 8.38 1.26 17.12
N GLU A 57 8.34 0.38 18.13
CA GLU A 57 7.50 0.54 19.32
C GLU A 57 7.73 1.91 20.00
N ALA A 58 8.98 2.32 20.17
CA ALA A 58 9.33 3.62 20.76
C ALA A 58 8.80 4.80 19.90
N GLY A 59 8.95 4.73 18.59
CA GLY A 59 8.43 5.73 17.66
C GLY A 59 6.90 5.78 17.67
N GLN A 60 6.24 4.63 17.70
CA GLN A 60 4.78 4.55 17.76
C GLN A 60 4.21 5.05 19.09
N ASN A 61 4.92 4.88 20.21
CA ASN A 61 4.56 5.52 21.47
C ASN A 61 4.63 7.06 21.39
N CYS A 62 5.62 7.61 20.67
CA CYS A 62 5.68 9.05 20.38
C CYS A 62 4.53 9.52 19.50
N VAL A 63 4.18 8.73 18.46
CA VAL A 63 3.04 9.00 17.57
C VAL A 63 1.73 9.06 18.36
N GLY A 64 1.45 8.07 19.21
CA GLY A 64 0.29 8.06 20.08
C GLY A 64 0.26 9.24 21.06
N SER A 65 1.41 9.58 21.66
CA SER A 65 1.54 10.73 22.56
C SER A 65 1.30 12.08 21.87
N ALA A 66 1.54 12.16 20.56
CA ALA A 66 1.27 13.33 19.73
C ALA A 66 -0.19 13.41 19.25
N GLY A 67 -1.05 12.47 19.64
CA GLY A 67 -2.47 12.45 19.28
C GLY A 67 -2.77 11.84 17.92
N PHE A 68 -1.84 11.04 17.37
CA PHE A 68 -2.06 10.27 16.15
C PHE A 68 -2.33 8.80 16.49
N GLY A 69 -3.12 8.11 15.68
CA GLY A 69 -3.34 6.67 15.82
C GLY A 69 -2.04 5.89 15.55
N PRO A 70 -1.56 5.08 16.50
CA PRO A 70 -0.34 4.31 16.31
C PRO A 70 -0.56 3.12 15.36
N LEU A 71 0.50 2.69 14.66
CA LEU A 71 0.51 1.50 13.81
C LEU A 71 0.37 0.17 14.58
N SER A 72 0.34 0.21 15.91
CA SER A 72 0.09 -0.98 16.75
C SER A 72 -1.32 -1.54 16.61
N SER A 73 -2.22 -0.81 15.96
CA SER A 73 -3.57 -1.22 15.58
C SER A 73 -3.79 -0.95 14.11
N GLY A 74 -4.62 -1.75 13.45
CA GLY A 74 -4.99 -1.57 12.05
C GLY A 74 -4.40 -2.61 11.09
N PRO A 75 -4.75 -2.51 9.79
CA PRO A 75 -4.46 -3.58 8.82
C PRO A 75 -2.97 -3.90 8.67
N GLN A 76 -2.10 -2.89 8.70
CA GLN A 76 -0.64 -3.13 8.61
C GLN A 76 -0.11 -3.88 9.83
N ALA A 77 -0.50 -3.46 11.04
CA ALA A 77 -0.01 -4.08 12.27
C ALA A 77 -0.50 -5.52 12.43
N ASP A 78 -1.75 -5.76 12.06
CA ASP A 78 -2.30 -7.11 12.09
C ASP A 78 -1.63 -8.01 11.04
N PHE A 79 -1.41 -7.50 9.82
CA PHE A 79 -0.66 -8.19 8.79
C PHE A 79 0.77 -8.54 9.25
N GLN A 80 1.53 -7.58 9.77
CA GLN A 80 2.90 -7.81 10.23
C GLN A 80 2.98 -8.81 11.40
N ARG A 81 1.94 -8.89 12.23
CA ARG A 81 1.86 -9.89 13.30
C ARG A 81 1.69 -11.30 12.75
N GLU A 82 0.92 -11.46 11.66
CA GLU A 82 0.73 -12.74 10.98
C GLU A 82 1.87 -13.11 10.03
N GLN A 83 2.50 -12.09 9.43
CA GLN A 83 3.55 -12.21 8.43
C GLN A 83 4.83 -11.43 8.86
N PRO A 84 5.51 -11.85 9.94
CA PRO A 84 6.62 -11.09 10.52
C PRO A 84 7.86 -10.98 9.61
N ASN A 85 7.99 -11.87 8.62
CA ASN A 85 9.12 -11.91 7.68
C ASN A 85 8.84 -11.14 6.39
N GLN A 86 7.70 -10.42 6.31
CA GLN A 86 7.35 -9.59 5.17
C GLN A 86 7.68 -8.13 5.46
N SER A 87 8.34 -7.46 4.52
CA SER A 87 8.58 -6.02 4.56
C SER A 87 7.43 -5.30 3.86
N VAL A 88 6.62 -4.56 4.61
CA VAL A 88 5.48 -3.81 4.05
C VAL A 88 5.98 -2.62 3.24
N ASP A 89 5.54 -2.53 1.99
CA ASP A 89 5.84 -1.44 1.05
C ASP A 89 4.69 -0.45 0.94
N ALA A 90 3.44 -0.94 0.88
CA ALA A 90 2.25 -0.10 0.79
C ALA A 90 1.04 -0.75 1.45
N VAL A 91 0.14 0.08 1.97
CA VAL A 91 -1.19 -0.32 2.47
C VAL A 91 -2.22 0.65 1.92
N PHE A 92 -3.28 0.14 1.31
CA PHE A 92 -4.32 1.00 0.74
C PHE A 92 -5.71 0.33 0.82
N PRO A 93 -6.79 1.12 0.89
CA PRO A 93 -8.14 0.58 0.92
C PRO A 93 -8.51 -0.06 -0.42
N ALA A 94 -9.23 -1.17 -0.39
CA ALA A 94 -9.75 -1.88 -1.55
C ALA A 94 -11.13 -2.49 -1.23
N GLY A 95 -12.19 -1.79 -1.64
CA GLY A 95 -13.56 -2.14 -1.26
C GLY A 95 -13.80 -2.00 0.25
N PRO A 96 -14.37 -3.02 0.91
CA PRO A 96 -14.60 -3.00 2.37
C PRO A 96 -13.35 -3.36 3.18
N GLY A 97 -12.25 -3.71 2.52
CA GLY A 97 -11.01 -4.18 3.13
C GLY A 97 -9.81 -3.33 2.77
N TYR A 98 -8.64 -3.92 2.99
CA TYR A 98 -7.35 -3.32 2.65
C TYR A 98 -6.53 -4.29 1.81
N VAL A 99 -5.60 -3.73 1.04
CA VAL A 99 -4.53 -4.51 0.42
C VAL A 99 -3.19 -4.05 0.96
N VAL A 100 -2.36 -5.01 1.34
CA VAL A 100 -0.97 -4.81 1.74
C VAL A 100 -0.08 -5.31 0.63
N LEU A 101 0.81 -4.46 0.13
CA LEU A 101 1.94 -4.88 -0.70
C LEU A 101 3.15 -5.09 0.21
N SER A 102 3.81 -6.22 0.07
CA SER A 102 4.96 -6.58 0.89
C SER A 102 5.98 -7.37 0.09
N TRP A 103 7.26 -7.22 0.46
CA TRP A 103 8.36 -7.99 -0.06
C TRP A 103 8.73 -9.11 0.93
N ASP A 104 9.15 -10.25 0.40
CA ASP A 104 9.82 -11.26 1.20
C ASP A 104 11.19 -10.72 1.70
N GLU A 105 11.78 -11.37 2.70
CA GLU A 105 13.04 -10.95 3.32
C GLU A 105 14.20 -10.82 2.30
N ALA A 106 14.18 -11.62 1.25
CA ALA A 106 15.18 -11.59 0.18
C ALA A 106 14.89 -10.60 -0.93
N HIS A 107 13.73 -9.89 -0.89
CA HIS A 107 13.25 -9.01 -1.96
C HIS A 107 13.15 -9.68 -3.34
N THR A 108 12.86 -10.98 -3.35
CA THR A 108 12.70 -11.77 -4.57
C THR A 108 11.26 -11.91 -5.04
N THR A 109 10.30 -11.69 -4.12
CA THR A 109 8.88 -11.88 -4.38
C THR A 109 8.09 -10.72 -3.79
N LEU A 110 7.32 -10.03 -4.64
CA LEU A 110 6.31 -9.06 -4.22
C LEU A 110 4.98 -9.77 -4.03
N ARG A 111 4.40 -9.61 -2.85
CA ARG A 111 3.11 -10.16 -2.46
C ARG A 111 2.08 -9.06 -2.29
N ALA A 112 0.87 -9.28 -2.78
CA ALA A 112 -0.31 -8.51 -2.42
C ALA A 112 -1.23 -9.38 -1.56
N SER A 113 -1.60 -8.89 -0.40
CA SER A 113 -2.49 -9.57 0.55
C SER A 113 -3.75 -8.74 0.75
N GLY A 114 -4.90 -9.31 0.38
CA GLY A 114 -6.20 -8.73 0.65
C GLY A 114 -6.64 -9.05 2.07
N LEU A 115 -6.89 -8.02 2.87
CA LEU A 115 -7.27 -8.14 4.28
C LEU A 115 -8.74 -7.80 4.46
N GLU A 116 -9.44 -8.61 5.25
CA GLU A 116 -10.78 -8.32 5.72
C GLU A 116 -10.82 -8.30 7.25
N ARG A 117 -11.71 -7.46 7.80
CA ARG A 117 -11.89 -7.38 9.25
C ARG A 117 -12.74 -8.53 9.76
N SER A 118 -12.22 -9.29 10.69
CA SER A 118 -12.95 -10.37 11.36
C SER A 118 -14.02 -9.79 12.30
N GLY A 119 -15.23 -10.28 12.17
CA GLY A 119 -16.31 -9.97 13.13
C GLY A 119 -16.15 -10.63 14.50
N THR A 120 -15.19 -11.53 14.65
CA THR A 120 -14.99 -12.32 15.88
C THR A 120 -14.02 -11.67 16.83
N ASP A 121 -12.87 -11.18 16.35
CA ASP A 121 -11.79 -10.60 17.15
C ASP A 121 -11.49 -9.13 16.80
N GLY A 122 -12.19 -8.59 15.79
CA GLY A 122 -12.04 -7.21 15.34
C GLY A 122 -10.73 -6.92 14.60
N ARG A 123 -9.91 -7.93 14.33
CA ARG A 123 -8.62 -7.80 13.65
C ARG A 123 -8.74 -7.97 12.14
N TRP A 124 -7.72 -7.52 11.45
CA TRP A 124 -7.57 -7.71 10.02
C TRP A 124 -6.82 -9.01 9.76
N HIS A 125 -7.41 -9.88 8.94
CA HIS A 125 -6.82 -11.16 8.57
C HIS A 125 -6.70 -11.25 7.05
N GLU A 126 -5.64 -11.92 6.60
CA GLU A 126 -5.48 -12.20 5.18
C GLU A 126 -6.56 -13.17 4.71
N LEU A 127 -7.35 -12.74 3.72
CA LEU A 127 -8.37 -13.56 3.07
C LEU A 127 -7.87 -14.11 1.73
N THR A 128 -7.11 -13.33 1.00
CA THR A 128 -6.61 -13.68 -0.33
C THR A 128 -5.24 -13.07 -0.53
N ALA A 129 -4.42 -13.75 -1.31
CA ALA A 129 -3.12 -13.24 -1.69
C ALA A 129 -2.73 -13.72 -3.09
N ASN A 130 -1.86 -12.94 -3.75
CA ASN A 130 -1.17 -13.35 -4.94
C ASN A 130 0.24 -12.71 -4.98
N GLU A 131 1.11 -13.27 -5.81
CA GLU A 131 2.52 -12.91 -5.83
C GLU A 131 3.02 -12.72 -7.27
N CYS A 132 4.06 -11.91 -7.41
CA CYS A 132 4.86 -11.85 -8.62
C CYS A 132 6.36 -11.79 -8.26
N PRO A 133 7.24 -12.33 -9.12
CA PRO A 133 8.67 -12.27 -8.86
C PRO A 133 9.20 -10.84 -8.96
N ALA A 134 10.32 -10.58 -8.30
CA ALA A 134 11.07 -9.34 -8.51
C ALA A 134 11.48 -9.23 -9.98
N PRO A 135 11.25 -8.07 -10.63
CA PRO A 135 11.60 -7.89 -12.02
C PRO A 135 13.09 -7.67 -12.23
N GLU A 136 13.62 -8.10 -13.39
CA GLU A 136 14.94 -7.72 -13.85
C GLU A 136 15.03 -6.21 -14.12
N PRO A 137 16.24 -5.60 -14.08
CA PRO A 137 16.42 -4.19 -14.38
C PRO A 137 15.81 -3.78 -15.74
N GLY A 138 15.02 -2.71 -15.75
CA GLY A 138 14.32 -2.20 -16.95
C GLY A 138 13.11 -3.04 -17.38
N LYS A 139 12.72 -4.03 -16.59
CA LYS A 139 11.52 -4.84 -16.79
C LYS A 139 10.44 -4.53 -15.79
N LEU A 140 9.23 -4.95 -16.06
CA LEU A 140 8.15 -4.98 -15.08
C LEU A 140 7.78 -6.43 -14.73
N SER A 141 7.34 -6.62 -13.50
CA SER A 141 6.64 -7.83 -13.06
C SER A 141 5.31 -7.42 -12.46
N ALA A 142 4.27 -8.19 -12.73
CA ALA A 142 2.94 -7.87 -12.22
C ALA A 142 2.08 -9.12 -12.05
N ALA A 143 1.12 -9.00 -11.12
CA ALA A 143 0.07 -9.98 -10.91
C ALA A 143 -1.26 -9.29 -10.63
N ARG A 144 -2.29 -10.11 -10.48
CA ARG A 144 -3.67 -9.69 -10.25
C ARG A 144 -4.17 -10.28 -8.93
N LEU A 145 -4.85 -9.47 -8.14
CA LEU A 145 -5.54 -9.90 -6.92
C LEU A 145 -7.01 -9.48 -6.99
N GLY A 146 -7.94 -10.41 -6.74
CA GLY A 146 -9.33 -10.09 -6.47
C GLY A 146 -9.50 -9.70 -5.00
N SER A 147 -10.11 -8.56 -4.72
CA SER A 147 -10.35 -8.09 -3.36
C SER A 147 -11.61 -7.24 -3.28
N GLY A 148 -12.49 -7.53 -2.32
CA GLY A 148 -13.65 -6.70 -1.98
C GLY A 148 -14.63 -6.38 -3.11
N GLY A 149 -14.78 -7.27 -4.11
CA GLY A 149 -15.60 -7.04 -5.30
C GLY A 149 -14.92 -6.27 -6.42
N GLY A 150 -13.65 -5.92 -6.25
CA GLY A 150 -12.79 -5.29 -7.25
C GLY A 150 -11.59 -6.13 -7.65
N THR A 151 -10.75 -5.56 -8.50
CA THR A 151 -9.50 -6.15 -8.93
C THR A 151 -8.35 -5.18 -8.65
N VAL A 152 -7.31 -5.69 -8.04
CA VAL A 152 -6.02 -5.00 -7.86
C VAL A 152 -5.03 -5.57 -8.86
N ILE A 153 -4.45 -4.71 -9.68
CA ILE A 153 -3.26 -5.03 -10.48
C ILE A 153 -2.08 -4.41 -9.75
N PHE A 154 -1.12 -5.22 -9.38
CA PHE A 154 0.05 -4.77 -8.65
C PHE A 154 1.32 -5.33 -9.28
N GLY A 155 2.44 -4.68 -8.99
CA GLY A 155 3.72 -5.13 -9.49
C GLY A 155 4.85 -4.21 -9.11
N ALA A 156 6.00 -4.44 -9.70
CA ALA A 156 7.20 -3.65 -9.51
C ALA A 156 7.94 -3.40 -10.82
N VAL A 157 8.78 -2.37 -10.81
CA VAL A 157 9.70 -2.04 -11.90
C VAL A 157 11.12 -2.30 -11.44
N GLY A 158 11.86 -3.12 -12.18
CA GLY A 158 13.22 -3.51 -11.84
C GLY A 158 14.23 -2.40 -12.06
N GLY A 159 15.28 -2.40 -11.22
CA GLY A 159 16.39 -1.46 -11.24
C GLY A 159 16.56 -0.70 -9.93
N GLU A 160 17.73 -0.10 -9.72
CA GLU A 160 18.04 0.62 -8.48
C GLU A 160 17.87 2.13 -8.61
N GLN A 161 18.20 2.69 -9.77
CA GLN A 161 18.14 4.12 -10.05
C GLN A 161 17.85 4.39 -11.52
N GLY A 162 17.26 5.54 -11.82
CA GLY A 162 17.00 5.97 -13.19
C GLY A 162 15.97 7.10 -13.27
N ASP A 163 15.66 7.48 -14.50
CA ASP A 163 14.62 8.45 -14.79
C ASP A 163 13.22 7.88 -14.45
N SER A 164 12.27 8.79 -14.25
CA SER A 164 10.87 8.38 -14.04
C SER A 164 10.31 7.68 -15.27
N LEU A 165 9.64 6.57 -15.01
CA LEU A 165 8.94 5.74 -15.98
C LEU A 165 7.43 5.87 -15.79
N THR A 166 6.67 5.36 -16.73
CA THR A 166 5.21 5.30 -16.62
C THR A 166 4.75 3.86 -16.81
N VAL A 167 4.01 3.35 -15.86
CA VAL A 167 3.25 2.11 -16.04
C VAL A 167 1.87 2.49 -16.58
N ARG A 168 1.47 1.86 -17.68
CA ARG A 168 0.15 2.03 -18.31
C ARG A 168 -0.59 0.70 -18.35
N LEU A 169 -1.76 0.69 -17.73
CA LEU A 169 -2.70 -0.42 -17.78
C LEU A 169 -3.81 -0.09 -18.77
N THR A 170 -4.10 -0.99 -19.72
CA THR A 170 -5.25 -0.92 -20.64
C THR A 170 -6.21 -2.06 -20.34
N TYR A 171 -7.51 -1.75 -20.24
CA TYR A 171 -8.54 -2.69 -19.83
C TYR A 171 -9.93 -2.30 -20.39
N GLY A 172 -10.90 -3.21 -20.33
CA GLY A 172 -12.32 -2.93 -20.52
C GLY A 172 -12.69 -2.24 -21.82
N GLY A 173 -12.09 -2.60 -22.97
CA GLY A 173 -12.41 -2.01 -24.28
C GLY A 173 -11.63 -0.72 -24.56
N GLY A 174 -10.37 -0.64 -24.11
CA GLY A 174 -9.44 0.44 -24.43
C GLY A 174 -9.38 1.55 -23.38
N GLN A 175 -9.98 1.39 -22.22
CA GLN A 175 -9.76 2.30 -21.10
C GLN A 175 -8.31 2.17 -20.60
N SER A 176 -7.73 3.25 -20.08
CA SER A 176 -6.36 3.20 -19.59
C SER A 176 -6.17 4.00 -18.30
N LEU A 177 -5.34 3.44 -17.42
CA LEU A 177 -4.80 4.09 -16.24
C LEU A 177 -3.29 4.19 -16.36
N THR A 178 -2.72 5.21 -15.77
CA THR A 178 -1.26 5.41 -15.75
C THR A 178 -0.78 5.77 -14.37
N GLN A 179 0.40 5.25 -14.00
CA GLN A 179 1.10 5.61 -12.78
C GLN A 179 2.56 5.92 -13.12
N ARG A 180 3.08 7.03 -12.58
CA ARG A 180 4.50 7.34 -12.63
C ARG A 180 5.23 6.52 -11.57
N VAL A 181 6.34 5.93 -11.94
CA VAL A 181 7.18 5.09 -11.08
C VAL A 181 8.65 5.38 -11.35
N TYR A 182 9.50 4.95 -10.42
CA TYR A 182 10.95 4.91 -10.62
C TYR A 182 11.42 3.45 -10.58
N PRO A 183 12.59 3.13 -11.18
CA PRO A 183 13.20 1.82 -11.00
C PRO A 183 13.28 1.43 -9.51
N GLY A 184 12.96 0.19 -9.17
CA GLY A 184 12.89 -0.32 -7.79
C GLY A 184 11.58 -0.05 -7.06
N GLN A 185 10.64 0.69 -7.63
CA GLN A 185 9.35 0.97 -7.00
C GLN A 185 8.25 -0.01 -7.40
N THR A 186 7.31 -0.19 -6.49
CA THR A 186 6.05 -0.88 -6.73
C THR A 186 5.01 0.05 -7.37
N PHE A 187 4.01 -0.54 -7.98
CA PHE A 187 2.82 0.14 -8.49
C PHE A 187 1.57 -0.68 -8.21
N HIS A 188 0.42 0.00 -8.21
CA HIS A 188 -0.87 -0.68 -8.14
C HIS A 188 -1.97 0.12 -8.85
N PHE A 189 -2.96 -0.59 -9.39
CA PHE A 189 -4.19 -0.04 -9.94
C PHE A 189 -5.39 -0.74 -9.31
N LEU A 190 -6.38 0.05 -8.92
CA LEU A 190 -7.66 -0.43 -8.39
C LEU A 190 -8.71 -0.34 -9.50
N LEU A 191 -9.36 -1.45 -9.79
CA LEU A 191 -10.41 -1.54 -10.80
C LEU A 191 -11.70 -2.03 -10.14
N GLU A 192 -12.82 -1.42 -10.51
CA GLU A 192 -14.13 -1.91 -10.09
C GLU A 192 -14.46 -3.22 -10.82
N GLY A 193 -14.97 -4.19 -10.08
CA GLY A 193 -15.32 -5.50 -10.62
C GLY A 193 -14.10 -6.27 -11.14
N SER A 194 -14.31 -6.99 -12.23
CA SER A 194 -13.28 -7.86 -12.84
C SER A 194 -13.20 -7.62 -14.36
N PRO A 195 -12.77 -6.43 -14.79
CA PRO A 195 -12.69 -6.13 -16.21
C PRO A 195 -11.65 -7.01 -16.92
N ALA A 196 -11.84 -7.21 -18.23
CA ALA A 196 -10.84 -7.84 -19.07
C ALA A 196 -9.60 -6.96 -19.13
N LEU A 197 -8.44 -7.51 -18.76
CA LEU A 197 -7.16 -6.83 -18.88
C LEU A 197 -6.59 -7.08 -20.26
N GLU A 198 -6.22 -6.01 -20.95
CA GLU A 198 -5.73 -6.09 -22.32
C GLU A 198 -4.22 -6.03 -22.36
N LYS A 199 -3.63 -5.05 -21.66
CA LYS A 199 -2.21 -4.77 -21.74
C LYS A 199 -1.71 -4.03 -20.53
N LEU A 200 -0.51 -4.37 -20.09
CA LEU A 200 0.28 -3.61 -19.13
C LEU A 200 1.62 -3.26 -19.78
N GLU A 201 2.02 -2.00 -19.76
CA GLU A 201 3.22 -1.50 -20.43
C GLU A 201 4.04 -0.62 -19.51
N LEU A 202 5.37 -0.76 -19.61
CA LEU A 202 6.35 0.13 -19.02
C LEU A 202 6.88 1.07 -20.12
N LEU A 203 6.78 2.39 -19.88
CA LEU A 203 7.15 3.41 -20.86
C LEU A 203 8.19 4.38 -20.31
N GLN A 204 9.09 4.80 -21.20
CA GLN A 204 9.93 5.98 -21.02
C GLN A 204 9.53 7.02 -22.10
N GLY A 205 8.83 8.06 -21.67
CA GLY A 205 8.21 9.00 -22.58
C GLY A 205 7.16 8.30 -23.49
N ARG A 206 7.46 8.19 -24.79
CA ARG A 206 6.59 7.49 -25.77
C ARG A 206 7.07 6.09 -26.13
N GLN A 207 8.26 5.71 -25.69
CA GLN A 207 8.85 4.40 -25.99
C GLN A 207 8.35 3.35 -25.01
N VAL A 208 7.90 2.22 -25.50
CA VAL A 208 7.60 1.03 -24.70
C VAL A 208 8.91 0.29 -24.45
N LEU A 209 9.26 0.13 -23.17
CA LEU A 209 10.46 -0.61 -22.73
C LEU A 209 10.15 -2.09 -22.49
N ASP A 210 8.98 -2.35 -21.92
CA ASP A 210 8.54 -3.70 -21.56
C ASP A 210 7.01 -3.76 -21.48
N GLY A 211 6.42 -4.96 -21.46
CA GLY A 211 4.99 -5.12 -21.27
C GLY A 211 4.53 -6.56 -21.38
N CYS A 212 3.33 -6.80 -20.84
CA CYS A 212 2.66 -8.09 -20.91
C CYS A 212 1.19 -7.93 -21.29
N THR A 213 0.64 -9.00 -21.85
CA THR A 213 -0.79 -9.15 -22.16
C THR A 213 -1.33 -10.34 -21.39
N GLY A 214 -2.55 -10.22 -20.84
CA GLY A 214 -3.19 -11.31 -20.12
C GLY A 214 -2.53 -11.63 -18.77
N LEU A 215 -2.72 -10.75 -17.79
CA LEU A 215 -2.36 -11.07 -16.41
C LEU A 215 -3.35 -12.11 -15.86
N SER A 216 -2.84 -13.25 -15.48
CA SER A 216 -3.59 -14.35 -14.83
C SER A 216 -3.72 -14.15 -13.33
#